data_6374c05fdd17574455f1455565875e3d
#
_entry.id   6374c05fdd17574455f1455565875e3d
#
_cell.length_a   1.000
_cell.length_b   1.000
_cell.length_c   1.000
_cell.angle_alpha   90.00
_cell.angle_beta   90.00
_cell.angle_gamma   90.00
#
_symmetry.space_group_name_H-M   'P 1'
#
loop_
_entity.id
_entity.type
_entity.pdbx_description
1 polymer ?
#
loop_
_entity_poly.entity_id
_entity_poly.type
_entity_poly.pdbx_seq_one_letter_code
_entity_poly.pdbx_strand_id
1 'polypeptide(L)'
;KTVKLKTVKKNQPTTVEITKSDVTTGVELDGAKLTVLDKEGNFVDQWTSVKDQPHVIKRLTVGEEYTLREEMAPYGYLKATDVKFTLEDTAEIQKVEIKDEVPTGLLIINKNGEFLDKVTLLDHVKGTVEHLFEYVTGSLTDVTFDVFAAEDIKAADGVSKDYFKADEKVGTITTDSNGIAQMEISRLENTM
;
A
#
# COMPACT_ATOMS: atom_id res chain seq x y z
N LYS A 1 -0.66 43.10 54.47
CA LYS A 1 -0.86 43.14 53.00
C LYS A 1 -0.37 41.80 52.42
N THR A 2 -1.26 40.96 51.95
CA THR A 2 -0.91 39.68 51.33
C THR A 2 -0.62 39.95 49.85
N VAL A 3 0.59 39.70 49.42
CA VAL A 3 0.98 39.80 48.01
C VAL A 3 0.73 38.41 47.39
N LYS A 4 -0.24 38.29 46.47
CA LYS A 4 -0.42 37.09 45.64
C LYS A 4 0.57 37.15 44.49
N LEU A 5 1.62 36.37 44.54
CA LEU A 5 2.51 36.11 43.39
C LEU A 5 1.75 35.28 42.37
N LYS A 6 1.50 35.87 41.21
CA LYS A 6 0.97 35.14 40.06
C LYS A 6 2.17 34.50 39.34
N THR A 7 2.31 33.20 39.44
CA THR A 7 3.33 32.47 38.68
C THR A 7 2.95 32.58 37.20
N VAL A 8 3.69 33.31 36.42
CA VAL A 8 3.58 33.31 34.97
C VAL A 8 4.31 32.06 34.50
N LYS A 9 3.57 31.04 34.09
CA LYS A 9 4.15 29.88 33.38
C LYS A 9 4.83 30.42 32.13
N LYS A 10 6.15 30.36 32.07
CA LYS A 10 6.91 30.72 30.87
C LYS A 10 6.72 29.55 29.93
N ASN A 11 5.96 29.74 28.85
CA ASN A 11 5.80 28.69 27.82
C ASN A 11 7.18 28.29 27.31
N GLN A 12 7.51 27.03 27.45
CA GLN A 12 8.72 26.46 26.86
C GLN A 12 8.53 26.49 25.33
N PRO A 13 9.58 26.79 24.56
CA PRO A 13 9.50 26.68 23.11
C PRO A 13 9.32 25.20 22.75
N THR A 14 8.16 24.89 22.20
CA THR A 14 7.86 23.53 21.72
C THR A 14 8.68 23.21 20.47
N THR A 15 9.10 21.97 20.37
CA THR A 15 9.76 21.44 19.18
C THR A 15 9.09 20.12 18.82
N VAL A 16 8.61 20.00 17.59
CA VAL A 16 8.10 18.76 17.02
C VAL A 16 8.99 18.33 15.86
N GLU A 17 9.32 17.07 15.84
CA GLU A 17 10.05 16.38 14.77
C GLU A 17 9.05 15.50 14.04
N ILE A 18 8.93 15.69 12.73
CA ILE A 18 7.98 15.00 11.88
C ILE A 18 8.75 14.13 10.89
N THR A 19 8.41 12.83 10.87
CA THR A 19 8.98 11.85 9.94
C THR A 19 7.92 11.31 9.02
N LYS A 20 8.33 10.95 7.80
CA LYS A 20 7.52 10.30 6.77
C LYS A 20 8.11 8.93 6.49
N SER A 21 7.35 7.86 6.69
CA SER A 21 7.88 6.50 6.54
C SER A 21 6.92 5.55 5.83
N ASP A 22 7.46 4.44 5.34
CA ASP A 22 6.72 3.30 4.84
C ASP A 22 6.14 2.51 6.03
N VAL A 23 4.86 2.16 5.98
CA VAL A 23 4.15 1.48 7.09
C VAL A 23 4.71 0.10 7.39
N THR A 24 5.22 -0.60 6.37
CA THR A 24 5.69 -1.98 6.48
C THR A 24 7.14 -2.07 6.91
N THR A 25 8.00 -1.27 6.29
CA THR A 25 9.46 -1.33 6.51
C THR A 25 9.97 -0.33 7.53
N GLY A 26 9.20 0.73 7.83
CA GLY A 26 9.62 1.84 8.66
C GLY A 26 10.72 2.72 8.05
N VAL A 27 11.06 2.48 6.78
CA VAL A 27 12.06 3.29 6.07
C VAL A 27 11.48 4.67 5.78
N GLU A 28 12.24 5.71 6.07
CA GLU A 28 11.84 7.09 5.75
C GLU A 28 11.74 7.31 4.25
N LEU A 29 10.69 8.05 3.84
CA LEU A 29 10.33 8.26 2.44
C LEU A 29 10.68 9.68 1.98
N ASP A 30 11.23 9.76 0.78
CA ASP A 30 11.57 11.00 0.09
C ASP A 30 10.44 11.43 -0.87
N GLY A 31 10.23 12.74 -1.02
CA GLY A 31 9.35 13.30 -2.05
C GLY A 31 7.87 13.45 -1.68
N ALA A 32 7.44 13.13 -0.46
CA ALA A 32 6.09 13.45 0.00
C ALA A 32 5.93 14.93 0.25
N LYS A 33 4.87 15.56 -0.25
CA LYS A 33 4.52 16.94 0.08
C LYS A 33 3.59 16.98 1.28
N LEU A 34 4.07 17.55 2.38
CA LEU A 34 3.39 17.55 3.67
C LEU A 34 3.06 18.99 4.10
N THR A 35 1.90 19.15 4.74
CA THR A 35 1.39 20.43 5.25
C THR A 35 0.90 20.25 6.68
N VAL A 36 1.21 21.19 7.56
CA VAL A 36 0.61 21.30 8.90
C VAL A 36 -0.43 22.41 8.88
N LEU A 37 -1.61 22.09 9.40
CA LEU A 37 -2.72 23.03 9.58
C LEU A 37 -3.04 23.18 11.06
N ASP A 38 -3.52 24.35 11.47
CA ASP A 38 -4.08 24.57 12.81
C ASP A 38 -5.49 23.96 12.93
N LYS A 39 -6.11 24.09 14.10
CA LYS A 39 -7.46 23.58 14.39
C LYS A 39 -8.57 24.23 13.55
N GLU A 40 -8.36 25.44 13.06
CA GLU A 40 -9.25 26.16 12.17
C GLU A 40 -9.01 25.80 10.68
N GLY A 41 -7.97 25.02 10.38
CA GLY A 41 -7.58 24.64 9.04
C GLY A 41 -6.68 25.66 8.34
N ASN A 42 -6.13 26.64 9.06
CA ASN A 42 -5.20 27.59 8.49
C ASN A 42 -3.81 26.97 8.34
N PHE A 43 -3.10 27.44 7.33
CA PHE A 43 -1.74 27.03 7.03
C PHE A 43 -0.76 27.39 8.15
N VAL A 44 0.06 26.43 8.56
CA VAL A 44 1.12 26.59 9.56
C VAL A 44 2.49 26.40 8.93
N ASP A 45 2.71 25.26 8.22
CA ASP A 45 3.99 24.93 7.60
C ASP A 45 3.80 23.95 6.45
N GLN A 46 4.76 23.91 5.50
CA GLN A 46 4.75 22.98 4.38
C GLN A 46 6.18 22.67 3.93
N TRP A 47 6.45 21.40 3.63
CA TRP A 47 7.74 20.94 3.11
C TRP A 47 7.58 19.70 2.22
N THR A 48 8.68 19.31 1.60
CA THR A 48 8.81 18.02 0.94
C THR A 48 9.69 17.13 1.81
N SER A 49 9.27 15.90 2.07
CA SER A 49 10.03 14.95 2.88
C SER A 49 11.36 14.61 2.21
N VAL A 50 12.40 14.45 3.01
CA VAL A 50 13.73 14.01 2.58
C VAL A 50 14.12 12.86 3.48
N LYS A 51 14.57 11.76 2.87
CA LYS A 51 14.98 10.55 3.59
C LYS A 51 16.07 10.86 4.62
N ASP A 52 15.96 10.27 5.80
CA ASP A 52 16.88 10.45 6.94
C ASP A 52 17.02 11.93 7.42
N GLN A 53 16.03 12.77 7.09
CA GLN A 53 15.99 14.17 7.50
C GLN A 53 14.60 14.54 8.05
N PRO A 54 14.33 14.26 9.32
CA PRO A 54 13.07 14.67 9.95
C PRO A 54 12.84 16.18 9.85
N HIS A 55 11.62 16.57 9.54
CA HIS A 55 11.26 17.99 9.51
C HIS A 55 10.98 18.52 10.91
N VAL A 56 11.58 19.64 11.26
CA VAL A 56 11.51 20.22 12.62
C VAL A 56 10.72 21.51 12.61
N ILE A 57 9.57 21.52 13.30
CA ILE A 57 8.78 22.73 13.52
C ILE A 57 8.96 23.20 14.97
N LYS A 58 9.18 24.50 15.13
CA LYS A 58 9.38 25.12 16.44
C LYS A 58 8.26 26.12 16.72
N ARG A 59 7.95 26.33 18.01
CA ARG A 59 7.06 27.38 18.51
C ARG A 59 5.57 27.15 18.18
N LEU A 60 5.14 25.91 17.99
CA LEU A 60 3.73 25.59 17.99
C LEU A 60 3.13 25.81 19.40
N THR A 61 1.85 26.13 19.46
CA THR A 61 1.16 26.40 20.72
C THR A 61 0.85 25.09 21.45
N VAL A 62 1.23 25.03 22.73
CA VAL A 62 0.91 23.90 23.61
C VAL A 62 -0.59 23.77 23.80
N GLY A 63 -1.09 22.52 23.76
CA GLY A 63 -2.49 22.18 23.98
C GLY A 63 -3.43 22.48 22.80
N GLU A 64 -2.92 23.04 21.71
CA GLU A 64 -3.68 23.21 20.47
C GLU A 64 -3.54 21.93 19.59
N GLU A 65 -4.65 21.56 18.93
CA GLU A 65 -4.65 20.47 17.95
C GLU A 65 -4.15 20.96 16.60
N TYR A 66 -3.29 20.19 15.99
CA TYR A 66 -2.78 20.39 14.63
C TYR A 66 -3.12 19.18 13.76
N THR A 67 -3.23 19.41 12.46
CA THR A 67 -3.42 18.37 11.47
C THR A 67 -2.21 18.32 10.54
N LEU A 68 -1.52 17.19 10.53
CA LEU A 68 -0.52 16.88 9.53
C LEU A 68 -1.20 16.20 8.35
N ARG A 69 -1.15 16.84 7.19
CA ARG A 69 -1.75 16.38 5.94
C ARG A 69 -0.70 16.09 4.90
N GLU A 70 -0.86 14.99 4.22
CA GLU A 70 -0.11 14.74 3.01
C GLU A 70 -0.87 15.31 1.81
N GLU A 71 -0.26 16.22 1.08
CA GLU A 71 -0.85 16.78 -0.15
C GLU A 71 -0.55 15.89 -1.36
N MET A 72 0.65 15.30 -1.38
CA MET A 72 1.11 14.41 -2.43
C MET A 72 2.00 13.31 -1.82
N ALA A 73 1.64 12.07 -2.09
CA ALA A 73 2.46 10.91 -1.70
C ALA A 73 3.71 10.78 -2.60
N PRO A 74 4.76 10.11 -2.13
CA PRO A 74 5.86 9.67 -2.99
C PRO A 74 5.37 8.77 -4.11
N TYR A 75 6.09 8.74 -5.21
CA TYR A 75 5.74 7.88 -6.33
C TYR A 75 5.64 6.41 -5.90
N GLY A 76 4.51 5.77 -6.24
CA GLY A 76 4.25 4.37 -5.94
C GLY A 76 3.65 4.10 -4.56
N TYR A 77 3.35 5.14 -3.79
CA TYR A 77 2.66 5.03 -2.51
C TYR A 77 1.24 5.57 -2.57
N LEU A 78 0.37 5.06 -1.71
CA LEU A 78 -0.95 5.63 -1.48
C LEU A 78 -0.82 6.83 -0.53
N LYS A 79 -1.61 7.87 -0.82
CA LYS A 79 -1.67 9.04 0.05
C LYS A 79 -2.17 8.66 1.45
N ALA A 80 -1.42 9.03 2.49
CA ALA A 80 -1.80 8.80 3.86
C ALA A 80 -3.04 9.60 4.28
N THR A 81 -3.75 9.08 5.27
CA THR A 81 -4.80 9.82 5.98
C THR A 81 -4.18 10.90 6.86
N ASP A 82 -4.93 11.99 7.10
CA ASP A 82 -4.50 13.07 7.99
C ASP A 82 -4.19 12.55 9.40
N VAL A 83 -3.09 13.00 9.97
CA VAL A 83 -2.67 12.69 11.35
C VAL A 83 -2.93 13.90 12.22
N LYS A 84 -3.76 13.76 13.26
CA LYS A 84 -3.98 14.80 14.27
C LYS A 84 -3.02 14.65 15.43
N PHE A 85 -2.45 15.74 15.89
CA PHE A 85 -1.56 15.75 17.03
C PHE A 85 -1.73 17.01 17.88
N THR A 86 -1.42 16.90 19.18
CA THR A 86 -1.44 17.99 20.14
C THR A 86 -0.12 18.00 20.88
N LEU A 87 0.48 19.18 21.06
CA LEU A 87 1.76 19.31 21.75
C LEU A 87 1.59 19.49 23.26
N GLU A 88 2.41 18.77 23.99
CA GLU A 88 2.50 18.86 25.44
C GLU A 88 3.48 19.97 25.87
N ASP A 89 3.27 20.50 27.08
CA ASP A 89 4.16 21.47 27.70
C ASP A 89 5.42 20.79 28.27
N THR A 90 6.34 20.44 27.38
CA THR A 90 7.60 19.75 27.69
C THR A 90 8.76 20.42 26.96
N ALA A 91 9.97 20.29 27.53
CA ALA A 91 11.21 20.74 26.88
C ALA A 91 11.77 19.67 25.90
N GLU A 92 11.21 18.48 25.89
CA GLU A 92 11.63 17.40 25.03
C GLU A 92 11.11 17.57 23.60
N ILE A 93 11.84 17.03 22.63
CA ILE A 93 11.41 16.96 21.23
C ILE A 93 10.28 15.95 21.14
N GLN A 94 9.13 16.40 20.68
CA GLN A 94 7.99 15.52 20.45
C GLN A 94 8.03 14.99 19.02
N LYS A 95 7.65 13.73 18.82
CA LYS A 95 7.75 13.07 17.53
C LYS A 95 6.37 12.79 16.98
N VAL A 96 6.17 13.09 15.70
CA VAL A 96 4.97 12.78 14.93
C VAL A 96 5.40 12.03 13.67
N GLU A 97 4.75 10.93 13.38
CA GLU A 97 5.04 10.10 12.22
C GLU A 97 3.79 10.00 11.34
N ILE A 98 3.97 10.13 10.03
CA ILE A 98 2.95 9.86 9.03
C ILE A 98 3.45 8.75 8.09
N LYS A 99 2.60 7.75 7.85
CA LYS A 99 2.99 6.52 7.16
C LYS A 99 2.21 6.32 5.88
N ASP A 100 2.90 5.89 4.85
CA ASP A 100 2.31 5.48 3.58
C ASP A 100 2.32 3.97 3.40
N GLU A 101 1.32 3.51 2.67
CA GLU A 101 1.20 2.14 2.22
C GLU A 101 1.50 2.04 0.73
N VAL A 102 2.11 0.94 0.32
CA VAL A 102 2.23 0.58 -1.09
C VAL A 102 0.89 0.02 -1.55
N PRO A 103 0.35 0.45 -2.71
CA PRO A 103 -0.87 -0.15 -3.24
C PRO A 103 -0.68 -1.64 -3.47
N THR A 104 -1.66 -2.43 -3.06
CA THR A 104 -1.71 -3.86 -3.34
C THR A 104 -2.72 -4.14 -4.45
N GLY A 105 -2.44 -5.14 -5.27
CA GLY A 105 -3.35 -5.64 -6.30
C GLY A 105 -3.68 -7.10 -6.05
N LEU A 106 -4.85 -7.54 -6.50
CA LEU A 106 -5.24 -8.94 -6.48
C LEU A 106 -5.36 -9.46 -7.92
N LEU A 107 -4.46 -10.39 -8.29
CA LEU A 107 -4.59 -11.13 -9.53
C LEU A 107 -5.55 -12.29 -9.32
N ILE A 108 -6.60 -12.37 -10.13
CA ILE A 108 -7.56 -13.49 -10.15
C ILE A 108 -7.60 -14.05 -11.56
N ILE A 109 -7.40 -15.36 -11.68
CA ILE A 109 -7.53 -16.10 -12.93
C ILE A 109 -8.67 -17.10 -12.78
N ASN A 110 -9.63 -17.06 -13.72
CA ASN A 110 -10.67 -18.06 -13.86
C ASN A 110 -10.32 -18.97 -15.03
N LYS A 111 -10.18 -20.27 -14.78
CA LYS A 111 -9.86 -21.26 -15.79
C LYS A 111 -11.00 -22.24 -15.98
N ASN A 112 -11.56 -22.23 -17.18
CA ASN A 112 -12.58 -23.18 -17.61
C ASN A 112 -12.05 -24.05 -18.77
N GLY A 113 -12.68 -25.17 -18.97
CA GLY A 113 -12.42 -26.06 -20.08
C GLY A 113 -13.67 -26.80 -20.51
N GLU A 114 -13.59 -27.50 -21.63
CA GLU A 114 -14.65 -28.34 -22.12
C GLU A 114 -14.41 -29.80 -21.67
N PHE A 115 -15.45 -30.40 -21.14
CA PHE A 115 -15.48 -31.79 -20.71
C PHE A 115 -16.45 -32.58 -21.62
N LEU A 116 -16.08 -33.80 -21.97
CA LEU A 116 -17.01 -34.71 -22.63
C LEU A 116 -18.12 -35.07 -21.62
N ASP A 117 -19.35 -34.63 -21.90
CA ASP A 117 -20.52 -34.93 -21.09
C ASP A 117 -21.15 -36.24 -21.46
N LYS A 118 -21.36 -36.46 -22.78
CA LYS A 118 -22.09 -37.57 -23.27
C LYS A 118 -21.57 -38.04 -24.63
N VAL A 119 -21.60 -39.35 -24.84
CA VAL A 119 -21.41 -40.00 -26.15
C VAL A 119 -22.68 -40.74 -26.49
N THR A 120 -23.32 -40.34 -27.58
CA THR A 120 -24.52 -41.01 -28.10
C THR A 120 -24.18 -41.77 -29.35
N LEU A 121 -24.52 -43.06 -29.37
CA LEU A 121 -24.45 -43.89 -30.60
C LEU A 121 -25.65 -43.52 -31.46
N LEU A 122 -25.39 -43.04 -32.66
CA LEU A 122 -26.41 -42.84 -33.66
C LEU A 122 -26.62 -44.15 -34.41
N ASP A 123 -27.86 -44.45 -34.75
CA ASP A 123 -28.29 -45.74 -35.30
C ASP A 123 -27.53 -46.12 -36.58
N HIS A 124 -27.27 -47.42 -36.75
CA HIS A 124 -26.55 -47.96 -37.88
C HIS A 124 -27.29 -47.79 -39.21
N VAL A 125 -26.85 -46.87 -40.03
CA VAL A 125 -27.25 -46.87 -41.44
C VAL A 125 -26.04 -47.34 -42.27
N LYS A 126 -26.13 -48.53 -42.86
CA LYS A 126 -25.14 -49.11 -43.79
C LYS A 126 -23.74 -49.42 -43.22
N GLY A 127 -23.66 -49.90 -41.95
CA GLY A 127 -22.40 -50.50 -41.46
C GLY A 127 -21.38 -49.45 -40.95
N THR A 128 -21.75 -48.18 -40.86
CA THR A 128 -20.96 -47.12 -40.22
C THR A 128 -21.51 -46.82 -38.83
N VAL A 129 -20.63 -46.78 -37.82
CA VAL A 129 -20.98 -46.39 -36.45
C VAL A 129 -20.69 -44.89 -36.32
N GLU A 130 -21.71 -44.09 -36.12
CA GLU A 130 -21.57 -42.69 -35.87
C GLU A 130 -21.72 -42.41 -34.36
N HIS A 131 -20.85 -41.53 -33.83
CA HIS A 131 -20.88 -41.09 -32.45
C HIS A 131 -21.13 -39.60 -32.40
N LEU A 132 -22.10 -39.18 -31.61
CA LEU A 132 -22.29 -37.77 -31.26
C LEU A 132 -21.61 -37.53 -29.91
N PHE A 133 -20.68 -36.58 -29.88
CA PHE A 133 -19.98 -36.14 -28.68
C PHE A 133 -20.60 -34.83 -28.22
N GLU A 134 -21.08 -34.83 -27.01
CA GLU A 134 -21.61 -33.61 -26.36
C GLU A 134 -20.61 -33.14 -25.29
N TYR A 135 -20.33 -31.84 -25.27
CA TYR A 135 -19.38 -31.24 -24.34
C TYR A 135 -20.07 -30.19 -23.47
N VAL A 136 -19.64 -30.10 -22.22
CA VAL A 136 -20.05 -29.04 -21.28
C VAL A 136 -18.83 -28.28 -20.85
N THR A 137 -19.02 -26.98 -20.62
CA THR A 137 -17.98 -26.11 -20.04
C THR A 137 -18.04 -26.19 -18.53
N GLY A 138 -16.90 -26.40 -17.92
CA GLY A 138 -16.77 -26.45 -16.45
C GLY A 138 -15.45 -25.90 -15.98
N SER A 139 -15.33 -25.73 -14.67
CA SER A 139 -14.11 -25.24 -14.02
C SER A 139 -12.98 -26.28 -14.10
N LEU A 140 -11.78 -25.81 -14.38
CA LEU A 140 -10.57 -26.64 -14.36
C LEU A 140 -9.80 -26.42 -13.05
N THR A 141 -9.72 -27.48 -12.24
CA THR A 141 -8.94 -27.52 -11.00
C THR A 141 -7.49 -27.93 -11.25
N ASP A 142 -6.60 -27.61 -10.32
CA ASP A 142 -5.18 -28.00 -10.31
C ASP A 142 -4.37 -27.52 -11.54
N VAL A 143 -4.87 -26.49 -12.24
CA VAL A 143 -4.11 -25.85 -13.32
C VAL A 143 -3.16 -24.81 -12.72
N THR A 144 -1.87 -25.00 -12.97
CA THR A 144 -0.82 -24.12 -12.46
C THR A 144 -0.42 -23.08 -13.52
N PHE A 145 -0.28 -21.83 -13.07
CA PHE A 145 0.19 -20.70 -13.87
C PHE A 145 1.43 -20.12 -13.23
N ASP A 146 2.47 -19.89 -14.03
CA ASP A 146 3.58 -19.05 -13.67
C ASP A 146 3.27 -17.60 -14.09
N VAL A 147 3.47 -16.67 -13.15
CA VAL A 147 3.25 -15.24 -13.36
C VAL A 147 4.59 -14.57 -13.53
N PHE A 148 4.75 -13.78 -14.58
CA PHE A 148 5.99 -13.07 -14.91
C PHE A 148 5.74 -11.57 -14.98
N ALA A 149 6.77 -10.77 -14.65
CA ALA A 149 6.75 -9.33 -14.85
C ALA A 149 6.82 -9.03 -16.36
N ALA A 150 5.86 -8.26 -16.89
CA ALA A 150 5.84 -7.88 -18.31
C ALA A 150 6.89 -6.80 -18.63
N GLU A 151 7.32 -6.04 -17.63
CA GLU A 151 8.32 -4.98 -17.73
C GLU A 151 9.07 -4.85 -16.40
N ASP A 152 10.12 -4.03 -16.37
CA ASP A 152 10.84 -3.73 -15.13
C ASP A 152 9.91 -3.06 -14.12
N ILE A 153 9.68 -3.70 -12.97
CA ILE A 153 8.89 -3.16 -11.85
C ILE A 153 9.85 -2.48 -10.88
N LYS A 154 9.88 -1.15 -10.92
CA LYS A 154 10.80 -0.35 -10.13
C LYS A 154 10.25 -0.07 -8.73
N ALA A 155 11.17 0.05 -7.76
CA ALA A 155 10.82 0.52 -6.44
C ALA A 155 10.27 1.96 -6.52
N ALA A 156 9.22 2.23 -5.74
CA ALA A 156 8.52 3.50 -5.76
C ALA A 156 9.39 4.69 -5.31
N ASP A 157 10.37 4.43 -4.44
CA ASP A 157 11.31 5.43 -3.92
C ASP A 157 12.40 5.84 -4.95
N GLY A 158 12.51 5.12 -6.07
CA GLY A 158 13.49 5.37 -7.11
C GLY A 158 14.95 5.14 -6.70
N VAL A 159 15.19 4.67 -5.49
CA VAL A 159 16.53 4.47 -4.88
C VAL A 159 16.78 3.01 -4.52
N SER A 160 15.74 2.32 -4.04
CA SER A 160 15.81 0.90 -3.69
C SER A 160 15.98 0.03 -4.93
N LYS A 161 16.42 -1.22 -4.71
CA LYS A 161 16.51 -2.22 -5.77
C LYS A 161 15.14 -2.40 -6.43
N ASP A 162 15.12 -2.51 -7.75
CA ASP A 162 13.91 -2.88 -8.50
C ASP A 162 13.32 -4.19 -7.97
N TYR A 163 11.99 -4.29 -7.95
CA TYR A 163 11.30 -5.48 -7.44
C TYR A 163 11.46 -6.66 -8.38
N PHE A 164 11.23 -6.45 -9.67
CA PHE A 164 11.35 -7.48 -10.71
C PHE A 164 11.88 -6.86 -11.99
N LYS A 165 12.60 -7.67 -12.76
CA LYS A 165 12.98 -7.35 -14.13
C LYS A 165 11.92 -7.89 -15.09
N ALA A 166 11.87 -7.32 -16.29
CA ALA A 166 11.07 -7.89 -17.38
C ALA A 166 11.38 -9.39 -17.53
N ASP A 167 10.34 -10.20 -17.72
CA ASP A 167 10.39 -11.66 -17.82
C ASP A 167 10.85 -12.40 -16.56
N GLU A 168 11.05 -11.72 -15.45
CA GLU A 168 11.32 -12.35 -14.16
C GLU A 168 10.06 -12.94 -13.56
N LYS A 169 10.17 -14.15 -12.99
CA LYS A 169 9.03 -14.85 -12.37
C LYS A 169 8.63 -14.18 -11.06
N VAL A 170 7.38 -13.70 -11.01
CA VAL A 170 6.78 -13.08 -9.84
C VAL A 170 6.22 -14.11 -8.86
N GLY A 171 5.65 -15.19 -9.39
CA GLY A 171 5.07 -16.23 -8.56
C GLY A 171 4.44 -17.37 -9.36
N THR A 172 3.87 -18.32 -8.63
CA THR A 172 3.12 -19.46 -9.19
C THR A 172 1.80 -19.58 -8.47
N ILE A 173 0.70 -19.74 -9.21
CA ILE A 173 -0.65 -19.90 -8.68
C ILE A 173 -1.33 -21.10 -9.30
N THR A 174 -2.19 -21.77 -8.52
CA THR A 174 -2.89 -22.98 -8.96
C THR A 174 -4.39 -22.81 -8.73
N THR A 175 -5.22 -23.27 -9.68
CA THR A 175 -6.67 -23.19 -9.58
C THR A 175 -7.21 -24.14 -8.52
N ASP A 176 -8.19 -23.66 -7.76
CA ASP A 176 -8.97 -24.41 -6.81
C ASP A 176 -10.08 -25.26 -7.49
N SER A 177 -10.95 -25.87 -6.68
CA SER A 177 -12.10 -26.66 -7.15
C SER A 177 -13.13 -25.86 -7.99
N ASN A 178 -13.09 -24.53 -7.93
CA ASN A 178 -13.95 -23.64 -8.71
C ASN A 178 -13.25 -23.12 -9.97
N GLY A 179 -12.04 -23.60 -10.26
CA GLY A 179 -11.22 -23.11 -11.37
C GLY A 179 -10.63 -21.72 -11.13
N ILE A 180 -10.53 -21.27 -9.87
CA ILE A 180 -10.04 -19.94 -9.50
C ILE A 180 -8.63 -20.07 -8.94
N ALA A 181 -7.69 -19.33 -9.51
CA ALA A 181 -6.37 -19.08 -8.92
C ALA A 181 -6.24 -17.60 -8.58
N GLN A 182 -5.67 -17.28 -7.43
CA GLN A 182 -5.50 -15.90 -7.00
C GLN A 182 -4.16 -15.69 -6.29
N MET A 183 -3.63 -14.49 -6.46
CA MET A 183 -2.40 -14.05 -5.80
C MET A 183 -2.54 -12.56 -5.48
N GLU A 184 -2.23 -12.20 -4.24
CA GLU A 184 -2.06 -10.80 -3.89
C GLU A 184 -0.72 -10.32 -4.46
N ILE A 185 -0.78 -9.25 -5.26
CA ILE A 185 0.40 -8.57 -5.78
C ILE A 185 0.61 -7.38 -4.85
N SER A 186 1.28 -7.63 -3.75
CA SER A 186 1.81 -6.61 -2.87
C SER A 186 3.28 -6.37 -3.21
N ARG A 187 3.89 -5.44 -2.50
CA ARG A 187 5.35 -5.31 -2.47
C ARG A 187 5.95 -6.66 -2.05
N LEU A 188 6.21 -7.52 -3.02
CA LEU A 188 6.84 -8.81 -2.75
C LEU A 188 8.28 -8.52 -2.32
N GLU A 189 8.51 -8.59 -1.01
CA GLU A 189 9.86 -8.69 -0.50
C GLU A 189 10.47 -9.96 -1.08
N ASN A 190 11.53 -9.79 -1.85
CA ASN A 190 12.38 -10.89 -2.28
C ASN A 190 13.12 -11.39 -1.03
N THR A 191 12.42 -12.17 -0.18
CA THR A 191 13.03 -12.92 0.91
C THR A 191 13.74 -14.12 0.28
N MET A 192 15.02 -13.93 -0.06
CA MET A 192 15.98 -15.01 -0.12
C MET A 192 16.88 -14.93 1.09
#